data_b82cf8f8f186a9504c6d6f9d5d192187
#
_entry.id   b82cf8f8f186a9504c6d6f9d5d192187
#
_cell.length_a   1.000
_cell.length_b   1.000
_cell.length_c   1.000
_cell.angle_alpha   90.00
_cell.angle_beta   90.00
_cell.angle_gamma   90.00
#
_symmetry.space_group_name_H-M   'P 1'
#
loop_
_entity.id
_entity.type
_entity.pdbx_description
1 polymer ?
#
loop_
_entity_poly.entity_id
_entity_poly.type
_entity_poly.pdbx_seq_one_letter_code
_entity_poly.pdbx_strand_id
1 'polypeptide(L)'
;KQHPDAKIVFIGPCIAKKREAMESGLIDGVLTFDDMQELFAEKNIVLDEIINITLENKKTTACLSKVYPISHGILKSFPELPKGYDYMAVDGPDRCVDALQNIDNLENVFLEMNICKDGCVNGPCSLSVNIKGGSIKATSEVLKYYKNDIRTLAPHQYEEHGIDLNKLYPRIRNNSMPPPEREIKSILAKIGKHSEEDELNCGACGYRTCRDKAWAVYNGYTDAEICLP
;
A
#
# COMPACT_ATOMS: atom_id res chain seq x y z
N LYS A 1 17.17 -19.68 -4.88
CA LYS A 1 15.89 -20.36 -4.60
C LYS A 1 16.20 -21.70 -3.91
N GLN A 2 15.64 -21.94 -2.72
CA GLN A 2 15.72 -23.26 -2.05
C GLN A 2 14.88 -24.31 -2.82
N HIS A 3 13.86 -23.85 -3.57
CA HIS A 3 12.97 -24.65 -4.40
C HIS A 3 12.88 -24.03 -5.79
N PRO A 4 13.75 -24.43 -6.75
CA PRO A 4 13.82 -23.79 -8.07
C PRO A 4 12.51 -23.90 -8.89
N ASP A 5 11.78 -24.98 -8.72
CA ASP A 5 10.55 -25.27 -9.48
C ASP A 5 9.28 -24.71 -8.79
N ALA A 6 9.42 -24.12 -7.62
CA ALA A 6 8.28 -23.56 -6.89
C ALA A 6 7.74 -22.31 -7.58
N LYS A 7 6.42 -22.23 -7.67
CA LYS A 7 5.71 -20.99 -8.03
C LYS A 7 5.58 -20.11 -6.80
N ILE A 8 5.84 -18.82 -6.98
CA ILE A 8 5.79 -17.82 -5.92
C ILE A 8 4.56 -16.97 -6.14
N VAL A 9 3.65 -17.00 -5.18
CA VAL A 9 2.44 -16.14 -5.17
C VAL A 9 2.51 -15.21 -3.99
N PHE A 10 2.39 -13.91 -4.25
CA PHE A 10 2.23 -12.89 -3.22
C PHE A 10 0.74 -12.71 -2.90
N ILE A 11 0.38 -12.68 -1.62
CA ILE A 11 -0.98 -12.43 -1.16
C ILE A 11 -0.98 -11.18 -0.28
N GLY A 12 -1.84 -10.21 -0.58
CA GLY A 12 -1.91 -8.99 0.23
C GLY A 12 -2.87 -7.93 -0.31
N PRO A 13 -3.15 -6.87 0.47
CA PRO A 13 -4.17 -5.86 0.14
C PRO A 13 -3.71 -4.80 -0.87
N CYS A 14 -2.61 -5.02 -1.58
CA CYS A 14 -1.95 -3.99 -2.37
C CYS A 14 -2.03 -4.26 -3.87
N ILE A 15 -2.81 -3.46 -4.61
CA ILE A 15 -2.89 -3.54 -6.08
C ILE A 15 -1.57 -3.18 -6.78
N ALA A 16 -0.75 -2.31 -6.18
CA ALA A 16 0.56 -1.95 -6.74
C ALA A 16 1.52 -3.15 -6.83
N LYS A 17 1.33 -4.16 -5.97
CA LYS A 17 2.11 -5.41 -6.03
C LYS A 17 1.85 -6.22 -7.29
N LYS A 18 0.67 -6.10 -7.93
CA LYS A 18 0.40 -6.72 -9.23
C LYS A 18 1.37 -6.18 -10.30
N ARG A 19 1.55 -4.86 -10.33
CA ARG A 19 2.49 -4.20 -11.25
C ARG A 19 3.95 -4.53 -10.91
N GLU A 20 4.31 -4.46 -9.64
CA GLU A 20 5.68 -4.77 -9.18
C GLU A 20 6.09 -6.22 -9.53
N ALA A 21 5.18 -7.18 -9.41
CA ALA A 21 5.41 -8.56 -9.81
C ALA A 21 5.70 -8.68 -11.33
N MET A 22 4.89 -7.99 -12.15
CA MET A 22 5.07 -7.97 -13.61
C MET A 22 6.41 -7.36 -14.01
N GLU A 23 6.82 -6.26 -13.34
CA GLU A 23 8.07 -5.54 -13.64
C GLU A 23 9.31 -6.32 -13.16
N SER A 24 9.23 -6.99 -12.01
CA SER A 24 10.37 -7.69 -11.41
C SER A 24 10.61 -9.07 -12.02
N GLY A 25 9.57 -9.75 -12.48
CA GLY A 25 9.63 -11.14 -12.92
C GLY A 25 10.01 -12.16 -11.83
N LEU A 26 10.04 -11.72 -10.54
CA LEU A 26 10.43 -12.57 -9.40
C LEU A 26 9.23 -13.32 -8.80
N ILE A 27 8.03 -12.83 -9.05
CA ILE A 27 6.77 -13.33 -8.51
C ILE A 27 5.91 -13.86 -9.65
N ASP A 28 5.42 -15.09 -9.55
CA ASP A 28 4.61 -15.74 -10.59
C ASP A 28 3.15 -15.25 -10.58
N GLY A 29 2.65 -14.78 -9.43
CA GLY A 29 1.29 -14.25 -9.32
C GLY A 29 1.09 -13.38 -8.08
N VAL A 30 0.09 -12.52 -8.15
CA VAL A 30 -0.34 -11.69 -7.01
C VAL A 30 -1.84 -11.84 -6.84
N LEU A 31 -2.26 -12.18 -5.65
CA LEU A 31 -3.66 -12.23 -5.23
C LEU A 31 -3.93 -11.16 -4.18
N THR A 32 -4.96 -10.37 -4.39
CA THR A 32 -5.47 -9.48 -3.36
C THR A 32 -6.32 -10.25 -2.35
N PHE A 33 -6.74 -9.62 -1.26
CA PHE A 33 -7.66 -10.29 -0.34
C PHE A 33 -9.04 -10.48 -0.97
N ASP A 34 -9.45 -9.61 -1.89
CA ASP A 34 -10.69 -9.77 -2.65
C ASP A 34 -10.57 -11.00 -3.58
N ASP A 35 -9.47 -11.12 -4.35
CA ASP A 35 -9.20 -12.30 -5.18
C ASP A 35 -9.21 -13.61 -4.33
N MET A 36 -8.69 -13.54 -3.10
CA MET A 36 -8.70 -14.70 -2.19
C MET A 36 -10.10 -15.04 -1.68
N GLN A 37 -10.94 -14.04 -1.39
CA GLN A 37 -12.33 -14.29 -0.99
C GLN A 37 -13.14 -14.95 -2.12
N GLU A 38 -12.96 -14.49 -3.36
CA GLU A 38 -13.59 -15.10 -4.53
C GLU A 38 -13.14 -16.57 -4.69
N LEU A 39 -11.82 -16.82 -4.60
CA LEU A 39 -11.28 -18.17 -4.67
C LEU A 39 -11.83 -19.10 -3.58
N PHE A 40 -11.95 -18.61 -2.34
CA PHE A 40 -12.51 -19.38 -1.23
C PHE A 40 -14.00 -19.68 -1.46
N ALA A 41 -14.76 -18.70 -1.96
CA ALA A 41 -16.17 -18.90 -2.30
C ALA A 41 -16.34 -19.97 -3.41
N GLU A 42 -15.55 -19.88 -4.48
CA GLU A 42 -15.56 -20.87 -5.57
C GLU A 42 -15.21 -22.30 -5.11
N LYS A 43 -14.29 -22.40 -4.14
CA LYS A 43 -13.84 -23.70 -3.59
C LYS A 43 -14.66 -24.16 -2.39
N ASN A 44 -15.70 -23.42 -1.98
CA ASN A 44 -16.50 -23.70 -0.77
C ASN A 44 -15.63 -23.82 0.50
N ILE A 45 -14.59 -22.98 0.61
CA ILE A 45 -13.69 -22.96 1.76
C ILE A 45 -14.21 -21.96 2.80
N VAL A 46 -14.50 -22.45 4.01
CA VAL A 46 -14.95 -21.63 5.15
C VAL A 46 -13.77 -21.35 6.07
N LEU A 47 -13.32 -20.10 6.14
CA LEU A 47 -12.12 -19.71 6.87
C LEU A 47 -12.20 -20.02 8.37
N ASP A 48 -13.36 -19.82 9.00
CA ASP A 48 -13.55 -20.03 10.45
C ASP A 48 -13.32 -21.50 10.85
N GLU A 49 -13.68 -22.44 9.97
CA GLU A 49 -13.42 -23.87 10.19
C GLU A 49 -11.92 -24.20 10.13
N ILE A 50 -11.20 -23.56 9.20
CA ILE A 50 -9.75 -23.77 8.99
C ILE A 50 -8.93 -23.16 10.13
N ILE A 51 -9.30 -21.99 10.63
CA ILE A 51 -8.59 -21.30 11.70
C ILE A 51 -8.52 -22.18 12.96
N ASN A 52 -9.60 -22.85 13.30
CA ASN A 52 -9.64 -23.75 14.46
C ASN A 52 -8.70 -24.95 14.32
N ILE A 53 -8.65 -25.56 13.14
CA ILE A 53 -7.76 -26.70 12.85
C ILE A 53 -6.29 -26.27 12.87
N THR A 54 -5.97 -25.08 12.43
CA THR A 54 -4.59 -24.61 12.27
C THR A 54 -3.98 -24.14 13.59
N LEU A 55 -4.76 -23.61 14.53
CA LEU A 55 -4.27 -23.14 15.83
C LEU A 55 -3.78 -24.30 16.73
N GLU A 56 -4.33 -25.48 16.57
CA GLU A 56 -3.93 -26.67 17.34
C GLU A 56 -2.56 -27.26 16.90
N ASN A 57 -2.11 -26.99 15.67
CA ASN A 57 -0.93 -27.60 15.06
C ASN A 57 0.29 -26.69 14.91
N LYS A 58 0.26 -25.44 15.38
CA LYS A 58 1.37 -24.50 15.15
C LYS A 58 2.42 -24.50 16.26
N LYS A 59 3.57 -25.06 15.95
CA LYS A 59 4.87 -24.47 16.33
C LYS A 59 5.12 -23.29 15.37
N THR A 60 4.48 -22.16 15.63
CA THR A 60 4.75 -20.94 14.84
C THR A 60 6.10 -20.41 15.27
N THR A 61 7.04 -20.38 14.35
CA THR A 61 8.26 -19.58 14.51
C THR A 61 7.81 -18.13 14.66
N ALA A 62 8.04 -17.55 15.82
CA ALA A 62 7.70 -16.16 16.07
C ALA A 62 8.45 -15.28 15.06
N CYS A 63 7.76 -14.37 14.41
CA CYS A 63 8.31 -13.54 13.36
C CYS A 63 8.06 -12.08 13.66
N LEU A 64 9.14 -11.29 13.77
CA LEU A 64 9.04 -9.84 13.98
C LEU A 64 8.33 -9.13 12.82
N SER A 65 8.40 -9.67 11.60
CA SER A 65 7.77 -9.11 10.41
C SER A 65 6.23 -9.13 10.40
N LYS A 66 5.59 -9.78 11.38
CA LYS A 66 4.12 -9.78 11.52
C LYS A 66 3.51 -8.38 11.68
N VAL A 67 4.31 -7.40 12.06
CA VAL A 67 3.90 -6.00 12.16
C VAL A 67 4.06 -5.20 10.87
N TYR A 68 4.62 -5.76 9.81
CA TYR A 68 4.78 -5.05 8.51
C TYR A 68 3.51 -4.40 7.96
N PRO A 69 2.31 -4.96 8.14
CA PRO A 69 1.11 -4.36 7.57
C PRO A 69 0.68 -3.03 8.19
N ILE A 70 1.23 -2.62 9.31
CA ILE A 70 0.89 -1.35 9.98
C ILE A 70 1.97 -0.30 9.79
N SER A 71 1.62 0.98 9.94
CA SER A 71 2.59 2.07 9.97
C SER A 71 3.63 1.87 11.08
N HIS A 72 4.90 2.19 10.83
CA HIS A 72 6.06 1.88 11.67
C HIS A 72 6.34 0.36 11.82
N GLY A 73 5.72 -0.49 11.01
CA GLY A 73 5.81 -1.93 11.16
C GLY A 73 7.17 -2.48 10.77
N ILE A 74 7.81 -1.90 9.76
CA ILE A 74 9.16 -2.29 9.34
C ILE A 74 10.16 -1.93 10.45
N LEU A 75 10.09 -0.70 10.97
CA LEU A 75 10.96 -0.26 12.07
C LEU A 75 10.79 -1.14 13.32
N LYS A 76 9.57 -1.53 13.65
CA LYS A 76 9.28 -2.42 14.80
C LYS A 76 9.78 -3.85 14.61
N SER A 77 10.07 -4.25 13.40
CA SER A 77 10.57 -5.60 13.09
C SER A 77 12.08 -5.76 13.29
N PHE A 78 12.81 -4.67 13.46
CA PHE A 78 14.22 -4.75 13.81
C PHE A 78 14.36 -5.12 15.29
N PRO A 79 15.16 -6.12 15.64
CA PRO A 79 15.44 -6.45 17.04
C PRO A 79 16.26 -5.38 17.73
N GLU A 80 17.18 -4.76 16.98
CA GLU A 80 18.00 -3.63 17.40
C GLU A 80 18.20 -2.73 16.17
N LEU A 81 17.90 -1.45 16.34
CA LEU A 81 18.10 -0.47 15.28
C LEU A 81 19.60 -0.08 15.21
N PRO A 82 20.22 -0.12 14.01
CA PRO A 82 21.58 0.32 13.82
C PRO A 82 21.82 1.73 14.36
N LYS A 83 22.96 1.95 15.03
CA LYS A 83 23.33 3.26 15.58
C LYS A 83 23.77 4.22 14.47
N GLY A 84 23.58 5.51 14.70
CA GLY A 84 24.03 6.57 13.79
C GLY A 84 22.99 6.97 12.74
N TYR A 85 21.75 6.46 12.85
CA TYR A 85 20.63 6.86 12.01
C TYR A 85 19.48 7.40 12.85
N ASP A 86 18.80 8.40 12.32
CA ASP A 86 17.49 8.80 12.78
C ASP A 86 16.41 7.98 12.07
N TYR A 87 15.45 7.46 12.83
CA TYR A 87 14.43 6.54 12.32
C TYR A 87 13.09 7.23 12.24
N MET A 88 12.57 7.36 11.03
CA MET A 88 11.31 8.02 10.74
C MET A 88 10.37 7.11 9.97
N ALA A 89 9.07 7.25 10.21
CA ALA A 89 8.06 6.64 9.37
C ALA A 89 7.03 7.66 8.93
N VAL A 90 6.66 7.58 7.66
CA VAL A 90 5.61 8.42 7.06
C VAL A 90 4.61 7.54 6.31
N ASP A 91 3.35 7.91 6.38
CA ASP A 91 2.28 7.26 5.66
C ASP A 91 1.32 8.26 4.99
N GLY A 92 0.66 7.80 3.97
CA GLY A 92 -0.18 8.64 3.11
C GLY A 92 0.59 9.32 1.98
N PRO A 93 -0.07 9.54 0.83
CA PRO A 93 0.59 10.03 -0.39
C PRO A 93 1.21 11.41 -0.20
N ASP A 94 0.52 12.34 0.46
CA ASP A 94 1.02 13.72 0.63
C ASP A 94 2.31 13.75 1.46
N ARG A 95 2.36 13.00 2.56
CA ARG A 95 3.54 12.93 3.42
C ARG A 95 4.70 12.19 2.76
N CYS A 96 4.41 11.16 1.97
CA CYS A 96 5.43 10.46 1.19
C CYS A 96 6.04 11.38 0.13
N VAL A 97 5.22 12.18 -0.57
CA VAL A 97 5.70 13.17 -1.54
C VAL A 97 6.52 14.25 -0.87
N ASP A 98 6.07 14.79 0.27
CA ASP A 98 6.80 15.79 1.04
C ASP A 98 8.17 15.26 1.50
N ALA A 99 8.22 14.05 2.04
CA ALA A 99 9.48 13.42 2.44
C ALA A 99 10.45 13.25 1.26
N LEU A 100 9.97 12.81 0.09
CA LEU A 100 10.80 12.64 -1.11
C LEU A 100 11.28 13.96 -1.69
N GLN A 101 10.48 15.03 -1.62
CA GLN A 101 10.88 16.37 -2.07
C GLN A 101 11.96 16.98 -1.19
N ASN A 102 12.04 16.57 0.07
CA ASN A 102 12.99 17.07 1.05
C ASN A 102 14.12 16.06 1.37
N ILE A 103 14.21 14.97 0.62
CA ILE A 103 15.15 13.88 0.93
C ILE A 103 16.62 14.35 0.97
N ASP A 104 17.00 15.29 0.11
CA ASP A 104 18.36 15.84 0.04
C ASP A 104 18.73 16.68 1.30
N ASN A 105 17.76 17.05 2.10
CA ASN A 105 17.96 17.77 3.37
C ASN A 105 18.05 16.83 4.58
N LEU A 106 17.85 15.52 4.37
CA LEU A 106 17.89 14.51 5.42
C LEU A 106 19.25 13.81 5.42
N GLU A 107 19.96 13.90 6.52
CA GLU A 107 21.24 13.21 6.72
C GLU A 107 21.06 12.05 7.69
N ASN A 108 21.65 10.89 7.37
CA ASN A 108 21.65 9.72 8.24
C ASN A 108 20.24 9.28 8.70
N VAL A 109 19.26 9.35 7.80
CA VAL A 109 17.87 8.95 8.09
C VAL A 109 17.55 7.61 7.46
N PHE A 110 16.98 6.71 8.25
CA PHE A 110 16.24 5.54 7.75
C PHE A 110 14.76 5.89 7.70
N LEU A 111 14.20 5.94 6.51
CA LEU A 111 12.83 6.38 6.27
C LEU A 111 11.95 5.20 5.84
N GLU A 112 11.05 4.76 6.72
CA GLU A 112 9.96 3.86 6.36
C GLU A 112 8.83 4.65 5.70
N MET A 113 8.43 4.26 4.49
CA MET A 113 7.40 4.97 3.72
C MET A 113 6.28 4.04 3.33
N ASN A 114 5.05 4.40 3.67
CA ASN A 114 3.83 3.69 3.28
C ASN A 114 2.91 4.63 2.51
N ILE A 115 2.60 4.32 1.24
CA ILE A 115 1.67 5.14 0.45
C ILE A 115 0.24 5.11 1.01
N CYS A 116 -0.17 3.99 1.61
CA CYS A 116 -1.45 3.89 2.30
C CYS A 116 -1.34 4.47 3.71
N LYS A 117 -2.25 5.37 4.07
CA LYS A 117 -2.38 5.88 5.45
C LYS A 117 -2.63 4.71 6.40
N ASP A 118 -2.01 4.73 7.57
CA ASP A 118 -2.05 3.64 8.57
C ASP A 118 -1.39 2.32 8.11
N GLY A 119 -0.70 2.31 6.95
CA GLY A 119 -0.02 1.15 6.39
C GLY A 119 -0.92 0.25 5.53
N CYS A 120 -0.46 -0.96 5.23
CA CYS A 120 -1.13 -1.91 4.34
C CYS A 120 -2.49 -2.39 4.86
N VAL A 121 -2.74 -2.33 6.16
CA VAL A 121 -4.05 -2.65 6.76
C VAL A 121 -5.17 -1.75 6.23
N ASN A 122 -4.83 -0.57 5.69
CA ASN A 122 -5.73 0.36 5.03
C ASN A 122 -5.50 0.40 3.50
N GLY A 123 -4.93 -0.66 2.94
CA GLY A 123 -4.73 -0.81 1.50
C GLY A 123 -6.07 -0.97 0.76
N PRO A 124 -6.12 -0.66 -0.55
CA PRO A 124 -7.37 -0.60 -1.31
C PRO A 124 -8.14 -1.92 -1.38
N CYS A 125 -7.45 -3.06 -1.29
CA CYS A 125 -8.07 -4.40 -1.24
C CYS A 125 -7.98 -5.01 0.16
N SER A 126 -7.97 -4.18 1.20
CA SER A 126 -8.08 -4.63 2.59
C SER A 126 -9.54 -4.72 3.01
N LEU A 127 -9.89 -5.79 3.71
CA LEU A 127 -11.24 -5.98 4.26
C LEU A 127 -11.66 -4.86 5.22
N SER A 128 -10.70 -4.11 5.76
CA SER A 128 -10.96 -3.01 6.70
C SER A 128 -11.46 -1.73 6.04
N VAL A 129 -11.24 -1.55 4.72
CA VAL A 129 -11.56 -0.30 3.99
C VAL A 129 -13.05 0.05 4.06
N ASN A 130 -13.93 -0.95 4.02
CA ASN A 130 -15.37 -0.76 4.03
C ASN A 130 -15.99 -0.73 5.44
N ILE A 131 -15.17 -0.80 6.49
CA ILE A 131 -15.63 -0.82 7.88
C ILE A 131 -15.27 0.51 8.55
N LYS A 132 -16.27 1.23 9.09
CA LYS A 132 -16.01 2.48 9.84
C LYS A 132 -15.00 2.24 10.97
N GLY A 133 -13.90 2.99 10.97
CA GLY A 133 -12.78 2.79 11.91
C GLY A 133 -12.00 1.50 11.65
N GLY A 134 -12.15 0.88 10.48
CA GLY A 134 -11.59 -0.42 10.15
C GLY A 134 -10.07 -0.47 10.22
N SER A 135 -9.36 0.58 9.79
CA SER A 135 -7.88 0.63 9.88
C SER A 135 -7.38 0.60 11.32
N ILE A 136 -8.03 1.32 12.23
CA ILE A 136 -7.70 1.31 13.66
C ILE A 136 -7.93 -0.08 14.26
N LYS A 137 -9.08 -0.70 13.95
CA LYS A 137 -9.39 -2.05 14.39
C LYS A 137 -8.39 -3.07 13.83
N ALA A 138 -8.10 -3.01 12.54
CA ALA A 138 -7.13 -3.89 11.88
C ALA A 138 -5.72 -3.73 12.48
N THR A 139 -5.27 -2.49 12.72
CA THR A 139 -4.01 -2.20 13.42
C THR A 139 -3.99 -2.84 14.82
N SER A 140 -5.10 -2.72 15.57
CA SER A 140 -5.21 -3.33 16.90
C SER A 140 -5.10 -4.85 16.85
N GLU A 141 -5.75 -5.50 15.87
CA GLU A 141 -5.68 -6.96 15.72
C GLU A 141 -4.27 -7.43 15.33
N VAL A 142 -3.59 -6.72 14.41
CA VAL A 142 -2.19 -7.00 14.06
C VAL A 142 -1.29 -6.91 15.30
N LEU A 143 -1.46 -5.85 16.11
CA LEU A 143 -0.67 -5.67 17.34
C LEU A 143 -0.97 -6.75 18.40
N LYS A 144 -2.22 -7.19 18.55
CA LYS A 144 -2.58 -8.29 19.45
C LYS A 144 -1.92 -9.60 18.99
N TYR A 145 -2.03 -9.90 17.70
CA TYR A 145 -1.42 -11.09 17.11
C TYR A 145 0.10 -11.10 17.30
N TYR A 146 0.76 -9.98 17.02
CA TYR A 146 2.19 -9.81 17.23
C TYR A 146 2.60 -10.00 18.70
N LYS A 147 1.90 -9.38 19.64
CA LYS A 147 2.20 -9.49 21.08
C LYS A 147 2.05 -10.91 21.61
N ASN A 148 1.09 -11.65 21.10
CA ASN A 148 0.90 -13.05 21.50
C ASN A 148 2.04 -13.94 21.02
N ASP A 149 2.60 -13.65 19.86
CA ASP A 149 3.69 -14.41 19.25
C ASP A 149 5.07 -14.07 19.85
N ILE A 150 5.32 -12.79 20.15
CA ILE A 150 6.62 -12.31 20.65
C ILE A 150 7.03 -12.94 21.98
N ARG A 151 6.05 -13.40 22.76
CA ARG A 151 6.31 -14.10 24.04
C ARG A 151 7.06 -15.42 23.90
N THR A 152 7.15 -15.93 22.68
CA THR A 152 7.79 -17.22 22.35
C THR A 152 9.07 -17.05 21.54
N LEU A 153 9.55 -15.80 21.33
CA LEU A 153 10.76 -15.52 20.55
C LEU A 153 12.00 -16.03 21.27
N ALA A 154 12.63 -17.04 20.67
CA ALA A 154 14.08 -17.23 20.83
C ALA A 154 14.81 -16.11 20.08
N PRO A 155 16.01 -15.66 20.53
CA PRO A 155 16.79 -14.69 19.80
C PRO A 155 16.99 -15.16 18.36
N HIS A 156 16.47 -14.41 17.38
CA HIS A 156 16.71 -14.70 15.98
C HIS A 156 18.17 -14.40 15.66
N GLN A 157 18.90 -15.39 15.20
CA GLN A 157 20.13 -15.17 14.47
C GLN A 157 19.72 -14.75 13.06
N TYR A 158 20.00 -13.48 12.69
CA TYR A 158 19.88 -13.02 11.32
C TYR A 158 21.05 -13.58 10.53
N GLU A 159 20.77 -14.46 9.58
CA GLU A 159 21.75 -14.86 8.59
C GLU A 159 21.79 -13.79 7.50
N GLU A 160 22.94 -13.19 7.28
CA GLU A 160 23.18 -12.35 6.11
C GLU A 160 23.18 -13.23 4.86
N HIS A 161 22.11 -13.14 4.08
CA HIS A 161 21.98 -13.93 2.85
C HIS A 161 22.68 -13.30 1.63
N GLY A 162 23.37 -12.16 1.78
CA GLY A 162 24.04 -11.45 0.68
C GLY A 162 23.08 -11.00 -0.44
N ILE A 163 21.81 -10.80 -0.12
CA ILE A 163 20.80 -10.36 -1.08
C ILE A 163 20.93 -8.85 -1.27
N ASP A 164 21.16 -8.42 -2.51
CA ASP A 164 21.08 -7.01 -2.86
C ASP A 164 19.61 -6.56 -2.88
N LEU A 165 19.25 -5.69 -1.94
CA LEU A 165 17.92 -5.09 -1.82
C LEU A 165 17.81 -3.72 -2.52
N ASN A 166 18.89 -3.24 -3.15
CA ASN A 166 18.87 -1.99 -3.86
C ASN A 166 17.92 -2.07 -5.07
N LYS A 167 17.05 -1.11 -5.19
CA LYS A 167 16.15 -0.96 -6.34
C LYS A 167 16.22 0.48 -6.85
N LEU A 168 16.64 0.63 -8.08
CA LEU A 168 16.57 1.92 -8.77
C LEU A 168 15.19 2.08 -9.41
N TYR A 169 14.55 3.20 -9.13
CA TYR A 169 13.30 3.59 -9.76
C TYR A 169 13.60 4.57 -10.90
N PRO A 170 13.41 4.17 -12.17
CA PRO A 170 13.61 5.09 -13.27
C PRO A 170 12.63 6.24 -13.16
N ARG A 171 13.09 7.45 -13.50
CA ARG A 171 12.20 8.60 -13.58
C ARG A 171 11.14 8.35 -14.66
N ILE A 172 9.93 8.12 -14.23
CA ILE A 172 8.78 8.06 -15.15
C ILE A 172 8.54 9.51 -15.59
N ARG A 173 8.99 9.84 -16.81
CA ARG A 173 8.64 11.11 -17.43
C ARG A 173 7.15 11.02 -17.77
N ASN A 174 6.35 11.79 -17.09
CA ASN A 174 4.99 12.02 -17.53
C ASN A 174 5.08 12.90 -18.79
N ASN A 175 5.13 12.27 -19.95
CA ASN A 175 5.15 12.97 -21.25
C ASN A 175 3.78 13.52 -21.64
N SER A 176 2.79 13.44 -20.75
CA SER A 176 1.51 14.11 -20.98
C SER A 176 1.75 15.61 -21.03
N MET A 177 1.71 16.17 -22.22
CA MET A 177 1.61 17.62 -22.38
C MET A 177 0.36 18.09 -21.63
N PRO A 178 0.45 19.22 -20.92
CA PRO A 178 -0.75 19.78 -20.31
C PRO A 178 -1.80 19.96 -21.42
N PRO A 179 -3.04 19.55 -21.20
CA PRO A 179 -4.08 19.70 -22.20
C PRO A 179 -4.26 21.19 -22.55
N PRO A 180 -4.59 21.48 -23.79
CA PRO A 180 -4.93 22.85 -24.17
C PRO A 180 -6.05 23.39 -23.29
N GLU A 181 -5.98 24.66 -22.91
CA GLU A 181 -6.97 25.30 -22.02
C GLU A 181 -8.41 25.13 -22.51
N ARG A 182 -8.62 25.13 -23.82
CA ARG A 182 -9.93 24.88 -24.43
C ARG A 182 -10.49 23.48 -24.07
N GLU A 183 -9.63 22.45 -23.98
CA GLU A 183 -10.03 21.09 -23.65
C GLU A 183 -10.38 20.99 -22.16
N ILE A 184 -9.57 21.62 -21.31
CA ILE A 184 -9.87 21.71 -19.86
C ILE A 184 -11.23 22.38 -19.66
N LYS A 185 -11.47 23.53 -20.30
CA LYS A 185 -12.77 24.25 -20.23
C LYS A 185 -13.93 23.40 -20.77
N SER A 186 -13.70 22.65 -21.85
CA SER A 186 -14.73 21.76 -22.41
C SER A 186 -15.10 20.65 -21.43
N ILE A 187 -14.12 20.07 -20.75
CA ILE A 187 -14.36 19.01 -19.76
C ILE A 187 -15.01 19.59 -18.50
N LEU A 188 -14.55 20.74 -18.02
CA LEU A 188 -15.17 21.46 -16.91
C LEU A 188 -16.66 21.74 -17.19
N ALA A 189 -16.99 22.24 -18.39
CA ALA A 189 -18.37 22.47 -18.79
C ALA A 189 -19.24 21.20 -18.79
N LYS A 190 -18.67 20.02 -19.17
CA LYS A 190 -19.37 18.73 -19.13
C LYS A 190 -19.74 18.31 -17.71
N ILE A 191 -18.95 18.71 -16.72
CA ILE A 191 -19.22 18.44 -15.30
C ILE A 191 -19.90 19.62 -14.59
N GLY A 192 -20.54 20.52 -15.35
CA GLY A 192 -21.33 21.62 -14.81
C GLY A 192 -20.51 22.81 -14.30
N LYS A 193 -19.23 22.94 -14.71
CA LYS A 193 -18.36 24.05 -14.33
C LYS A 193 -18.16 24.97 -15.51
N HIS A 194 -19.00 26.05 -15.62
CA HIS A 194 -19.01 26.98 -16.74
C HIS A 194 -18.20 28.24 -16.45
N SER A 195 -17.94 28.54 -15.18
CA SER A 195 -17.14 29.69 -14.71
C SER A 195 -16.15 29.24 -13.62
N GLU A 196 -15.20 30.11 -13.28
CA GLU A 196 -14.27 29.85 -12.16
C GLU A 196 -14.99 29.75 -10.81
N GLU A 197 -16.12 30.41 -10.65
CA GLU A 197 -16.96 30.39 -9.45
C GLU A 197 -17.62 29.01 -9.23
N ASP A 198 -17.83 28.25 -10.32
CA ASP A 198 -18.36 26.88 -10.25
C ASP A 198 -17.29 25.85 -9.85
N GLU A 199 -16.02 26.24 -9.93
CA GLU A 199 -14.90 25.36 -9.57
C GLU A 199 -14.70 25.29 -8.05
N LEU A 200 -15.59 24.58 -7.35
CA LEU A 200 -15.62 24.50 -5.88
C LEU A 200 -14.37 23.88 -5.26
N ASN A 201 -13.58 23.15 -6.03
CA ASN A 201 -12.35 22.47 -5.56
C ASN A 201 -12.56 21.65 -4.27
N CYS A 202 -13.74 21.05 -4.12
CA CYS A 202 -14.21 20.40 -2.88
C CYS A 202 -13.49 19.07 -2.55
N GLY A 203 -12.74 18.50 -3.50
CA GLY A 203 -12.01 17.25 -3.31
C GLY A 203 -12.86 15.99 -3.26
N ALA A 204 -14.20 16.07 -3.34
CA ALA A 204 -15.10 14.91 -3.21
C ALA A 204 -14.88 13.83 -4.29
N CYS A 205 -14.40 14.22 -5.48
CA CYS A 205 -14.05 13.31 -6.57
C CYS A 205 -12.64 12.72 -6.45
N GLY A 206 -11.90 12.99 -5.36
CA GLY A 206 -10.55 12.50 -5.13
C GLY A 206 -9.42 13.34 -5.74
N TYR A 207 -9.75 14.44 -6.43
CA TYR A 207 -8.78 15.38 -7.00
C TYR A 207 -8.75 16.68 -6.20
N ARG A 208 -7.57 17.31 -6.09
CA ARG A 208 -7.38 18.53 -5.28
C ARG A 208 -8.14 19.72 -5.86
N THR A 209 -8.19 19.82 -7.20
CA THR A 209 -8.89 20.89 -7.89
C THR A 209 -9.81 20.33 -8.99
N CYS A 210 -10.82 21.09 -9.40
CA CYS A 210 -11.66 20.76 -10.55
C CYS A 210 -10.85 20.68 -11.85
N ARG A 211 -9.80 21.46 -11.96
CA ARG A 211 -8.88 21.45 -13.12
C ARG A 211 -8.00 20.19 -13.12
N ASP A 212 -7.52 19.70 -11.96
CA ASP A 212 -6.80 18.42 -11.85
C ASP A 212 -7.71 17.27 -12.29
N LYS A 213 -8.98 17.30 -11.91
CA LYS A 213 -9.98 16.33 -12.38
C LYS A 213 -10.13 16.38 -13.89
N ALA A 214 -10.29 17.59 -14.47
CA ALA A 214 -10.41 17.76 -15.91
C ALA A 214 -9.16 17.28 -16.66
N TRP A 215 -7.98 17.52 -16.11
CA TRP A 215 -6.71 16.99 -16.63
C TRP A 215 -6.69 15.47 -16.62
N ALA A 216 -7.14 14.83 -15.53
CA ALA A 216 -7.21 13.39 -15.41
C ALA A 216 -8.21 12.77 -16.40
N VAL A 217 -9.37 13.42 -16.62
CA VAL A 217 -10.35 13.00 -17.63
C VAL A 217 -9.75 13.09 -19.04
N TYR A 218 -9.05 14.17 -19.35
CA TYR A 218 -8.40 14.35 -20.66
C TYR A 218 -7.42 13.21 -20.97
N ASN A 219 -6.68 12.76 -19.96
CA ASN A 219 -5.70 11.68 -20.09
C ASN A 219 -6.30 10.27 -19.94
N GLY A 220 -7.62 10.14 -19.77
CA GLY A 220 -8.29 8.85 -19.65
C GLY A 220 -8.05 8.14 -18.31
N TYR A 221 -7.65 8.87 -17.28
CA TYR A 221 -7.40 8.29 -15.94
C TYR A 221 -8.67 8.19 -15.10
N THR A 222 -9.73 8.85 -15.48
CA THR A 222 -11.02 8.88 -14.80
C THR A 222 -12.12 9.39 -15.72
N ASP A 223 -13.38 9.10 -15.36
CA ASP A 223 -14.56 9.57 -16.08
C ASP A 223 -15.02 10.96 -15.57
N ALA A 224 -15.62 11.74 -16.45
CA ALA A 224 -16.16 13.05 -16.09
C ALA A 224 -17.31 12.95 -15.06
N GLU A 225 -18.12 11.89 -15.17
CA GLU A 225 -19.33 11.67 -14.38
C GLU A 225 -19.12 11.47 -12.87
N ILE A 226 -17.87 11.30 -12.43
CA ILE A 226 -17.53 11.12 -11.00
C ILE A 226 -17.53 12.46 -10.22
N CYS A 227 -17.90 13.57 -10.83
CA CYS A 227 -18.09 14.83 -10.12
C CYS A 227 -19.46 14.84 -9.43
N LEU A 228 -19.48 14.94 -8.10
CA LEU A 228 -20.70 14.80 -7.29
C LEU A 228 -21.48 16.11 -7.03
N PRO A 229 -20.92 17.33 -6.97
CA PRO A 229 -21.68 18.57 -6.82
C PRO A 229 -22.18 19.14 -8.10
#